data_339c26e816806fca0964b7289caaf0bf
#
_entry.id   339c26e816806fca0964b7289caaf0bf
#
_cell.length_a   1.000
_cell.length_b   1.000
_cell.length_c   1.000
_cell.angle_alpha   90.00
_cell.angle_beta   90.00
_cell.angle_gamma   90.00
#
_symmetry.space_group_name_H-M   'P 1'
#
loop_
_entity.id
_entity.type
_entity.pdbx_description
1 polymer ?
#
loop_
_entity_poly.entity_id
_entity_poly.type
_entity_poly.pdbx_seq_one_letter_code
_entity_poly.pdbx_strand_id
1 'polypeptide(L)'
;MLKCIKEKERNKTMFWNKIAGLYDLFENIYNKKVYTGTGKKVAEYINSEDEVLECACGTGAISIYIAEKCKNLIATDFAEGMLKQASKKCRHFKNVTFQKSDITKLEFADASFDKVVAGNVIHLLPEPEKALAELKRVTMPGGTIIIPTYINKSKRTGTFAVKFIELLGANFKRQFDFESYKQFFADMGYSDVTYEVVDGRMPCALAVIKN
;
A
#
# COMPACT_ATOMS: atom_id res chain seq x y z
N MET A 1 -5.26 -29.52 0.20
CA MET A 1 -4.91 -28.25 -0.46
C MET A 1 -5.59 -27.03 0.18
N LEU A 2 -6.91 -26.96 0.27
CA LEU A 2 -7.67 -25.84 0.90
C LEU A 2 -7.31 -25.57 2.39
N LYS A 3 -7.06 -26.59 3.19
CA LYS A 3 -6.64 -26.45 4.59
C LYS A 3 -5.29 -25.74 4.74
N CYS A 4 -4.32 -26.06 3.89
CA CYS A 4 -2.98 -25.46 3.90
C CYS A 4 -3.01 -23.97 3.45
N ILE A 5 -3.90 -23.60 2.52
CA ILE A 5 -4.08 -22.22 2.05
C ILE A 5 -4.67 -21.38 3.18
N LYS A 6 -5.75 -21.84 3.81
CA LYS A 6 -6.39 -21.16 4.97
C LYS A 6 -5.43 -20.99 6.16
N GLU A 7 -4.55 -21.94 6.39
CA GLU A 7 -3.56 -21.87 7.47
C GLU A 7 -2.46 -20.84 7.17
N LYS A 8 -2.01 -20.73 5.93
CA LYS A 8 -1.06 -19.70 5.49
C LYS A 8 -1.65 -18.28 5.58
N GLU A 9 -2.90 -18.11 5.19
CA GLU A 9 -3.61 -16.82 5.30
C GLU A 9 -3.81 -16.42 6.78
N ARG A 10 -4.22 -17.36 7.62
CA ARG A 10 -4.35 -17.15 9.07
C ARG A 10 -3.03 -16.74 9.71
N ASN A 11 -1.92 -17.37 9.31
CA ASN A 11 -0.59 -17.05 9.84
C ASN A 11 -0.13 -15.65 9.42
N LYS A 12 -0.40 -15.23 8.18
CA LYS A 12 -0.13 -13.86 7.72
C LYS A 12 -0.93 -12.82 8.53
N THR A 13 -2.23 -13.05 8.69
CA THR A 13 -3.10 -12.14 9.47
C THR A 13 -2.63 -12.04 10.92
N MET A 14 -2.27 -13.14 11.55
CA MET A 14 -1.75 -13.15 12.91
C MET A 14 -0.42 -12.38 13.04
N PHE A 15 0.46 -12.50 12.05
CA PHE A 15 1.72 -11.76 12.01
C PHE A 15 1.47 -10.24 12.01
N TRP A 16 0.70 -9.74 11.04
CA TRP A 16 0.43 -8.31 10.92
C TRP A 16 -0.33 -7.75 12.12
N ASN A 17 -1.25 -8.52 12.70
CA ASN A 17 -1.93 -8.15 13.95
C ASN A 17 -0.96 -7.95 15.12
N LYS A 18 0.07 -8.82 15.24
CA LYS A 18 1.05 -8.74 16.33
C LYS A 18 2.01 -7.57 16.20
N ILE A 19 2.45 -7.26 14.98
CA ILE A 19 3.46 -6.21 14.76
C ILE A 19 2.87 -4.82 14.56
N ALA A 20 1.55 -4.68 14.43
CA ALA A 20 0.89 -3.42 14.12
C ALA A 20 1.32 -2.25 15.03
N GLY A 21 1.49 -2.50 16.32
CA GLY A 21 1.96 -1.45 17.26
C GLY A 21 3.46 -1.15 17.17
N LEU A 22 4.27 -2.11 16.74
CA LEU A 22 5.73 -1.96 16.64
C LEU A 22 6.15 -1.41 15.26
N TYR A 23 5.32 -1.65 14.25
CA TYR A 23 5.60 -1.26 12.87
C TYR A 23 5.79 0.26 12.72
N ASP A 24 4.85 1.05 13.25
CA ASP A 24 4.94 2.51 13.22
C ASP A 24 6.17 3.06 13.95
N LEU A 25 6.53 2.44 15.08
CA LEU A 25 7.71 2.84 15.84
C LEU A 25 8.99 2.61 15.03
N PHE A 26 9.09 1.45 14.38
CA PHE A 26 10.21 1.11 13.53
C PHE A 26 10.33 2.09 12.33
N GLU A 27 9.24 2.32 11.60
CA GLU A 27 9.21 3.22 10.45
C GLU A 27 9.57 4.67 10.84
N ASN A 28 9.02 5.16 11.96
CA ASN A 28 9.30 6.51 12.44
C ASN A 28 10.74 6.70 12.91
N ILE A 29 11.40 5.66 13.43
CA ILE A 29 12.79 5.75 13.87
C ILE A 29 13.74 5.54 12.70
N TYR A 30 13.47 4.51 11.88
CA TYR A 30 14.42 4.07 10.87
C TYR A 30 14.32 4.86 9.56
N ASN A 31 13.10 5.17 9.10
CA ASN A 31 12.83 5.71 7.76
C ASN A 31 11.85 6.89 7.75
N LYS A 32 11.81 7.68 8.82
CA LYS A 32 10.84 8.77 9.05
C LYS A 32 10.65 9.68 7.84
N LYS A 33 11.75 10.10 7.19
CA LYS A 33 11.69 10.99 6.01
C LYS A 33 10.87 10.38 4.87
N VAL A 34 11.09 9.09 4.57
CA VAL A 34 10.37 8.38 3.51
C VAL A 34 8.95 8.05 3.93
N TYR A 35 8.77 7.60 5.16
CA TYR A 35 7.45 7.30 5.74
C TYR A 35 6.49 8.49 5.64
N THR A 36 6.92 9.67 6.10
CA THR A 36 6.11 10.89 6.01
C THR A 36 6.08 11.47 4.59
N GLY A 37 7.20 11.39 3.87
CA GLY A 37 7.32 11.90 2.50
C GLY A 37 6.42 11.16 1.52
N THR A 38 6.28 9.84 1.66
CA THR A 38 5.39 9.02 0.81
C THR A 38 3.93 9.47 0.97
N GLY A 39 3.44 9.64 2.19
CA GLY A 39 2.08 10.11 2.43
C GLY A 39 1.82 11.49 1.83
N LYS A 40 2.75 12.44 2.01
CA LYS A 40 2.67 13.79 1.41
C LYS A 40 2.67 13.72 -0.11
N LYS A 41 3.52 12.88 -0.70
CA LYS A 41 3.61 12.73 -2.15
C LYS A 41 2.34 12.11 -2.74
N VAL A 42 1.74 11.11 -2.09
CA VAL A 42 0.43 10.57 -2.49
C VAL A 42 -0.65 11.65 -2.43
N ALA A 43 -0.64 12.48 -1.38
CA ALA A 43 -1.64 13.53 -1.19
C ALA A 43 -1.58 14.65 -2.27
N GLU A 44 -0.46 14.79 -3.02
CA GLU A 44 -0.36 15.72 -4.15
C GLU A 44 -1.27 15.32 -5.33
N TYR A 45 -1.67 14.05 -5.40
CA TYR A 45 -2.58 13.51 -6.43
C TYR A 45 -4.05 13.50 -6.01
N ILE A 46 -4.36 13.93 -4.77
CA ILE A 46 -5.70 13.88 -4.19
C ILE A 46 -6.31 15.28 -4.16
N ASN A 47 -7.57 15.40 -4.56
CA ASN A 47 -8.35 16.63 -4.55
C ASN A 47 -9.52 16.55 -3.55
N SER A 48 -10.11 17.70 -3.20
CA SER A 48 -11.19 17.80 -2.21
C SER A 48 -12.49 17.11 -2.59
N GLU A 49 -12.69 16.83 -3.88
CA GLU A 49 -13.91 16.18 -4.38
C GLU A 49 -13.72 14.66 -4.59
N ASP A 50 -12.49 14.15 -4.46
CA ASP A 50 -12.18 12.75 -4.76
C ASP A 50 -12.82 11.79 -3.74
N GLU A 51 -13.47 10.75 -4.25
CA GLU A 51 -13.81 9.52 -3.54
C GLU A 51 -12.61 8.57 -3.64
N VAL A 52 -11.98 8.27 -2.51
CA VAL A 52 -10.70 7.56 -2.47
C VAL A 52 -10.81 6.20 -1.81
N LEU A 53 -10.24 5.18 -2.44
CA LEU A 53 -9.99 3.88 -1.83
C LEU A 53 -8.51 3.72 -1.52
N GLU A 54 -8.16 3.41 -0.28
CA GLU A 54 -6.82 2.95 0.10
C GLU A 54 -6.85 1.47 0.45
N CYS A 55 -6.15 0.66 -0.33
CA CYS A 55 -6.00 -0.77 -0.10
C CYS A 55 -4.71 -1.06 0.68
N ALA A 56 -4.78 -2.01 1.62
CA ALA A 56 -3.68 -2.36 2.52
C ALA A 56 -3.14 -1.12 3.27
N CYS A 57 -4.03 -0.35 3.87
CA CYS A 57 -3.72 0.90 4.56
C CYS A 57 -2.77 0.74 5.76
N GLY A 58 -2.57 -0.50 6.23
CA GLY A 58 -1.74 -0.81 7.38
C GLY A 58 -2.19 -0.03 8.61
N THR A 59 -1.25 0.67 9.24
CA THR A 59 -1.50 1.51 10.43
C THR A 59 -1.98 2.93 10.09
N GLY A 60 -2.34 3.21 8.84
CA GLY A 60 -2.86 4.51 8.40
C GLY A 60 -1.78 5.56 8.14
N ALA A 61 -0.59 5.13 7.74
CA ALA A 61 0.55 6.02 7.47
C ALA A 61 0.31 6.99 6.31
N ILE A 62 -0.36 6.51 5.27
CA ILE A 62 -0.74 7.30 4.09
C ILE A 62 -2.14 7.87 4.30
N SER A 63 -3.04 7.11 4.94
CA SER A 63 -4.44 7.48 5.19
C SER A 63 -4.60 8.89 5.79
N ILE A 64 -3.75 9.30 6.75
CA ILE A 64 -3.83 10.62 7.39
C ILE A 64 -3.65 11.77 6.37
N TYR A 65 -2.76 11.60 5.39
CA TYR A 65 -2.51 12.62 4.36
C TYR A 65 -3.59 12.64 3.28
N ILE A 66 -4.14 11.46 2.93
CA ILE A 66 -5.29 11.35 2.02
C ILE A 66 -6.52 12.00 2.66
N ALA A 67 -6.81 11.68 3.92
CA ALA A 67 -7.97 12.18 4.65
C ALA A 67 -8.01 13.71 4.78
N GLU A 68 -6.85 14.37 4.84
CA GLU A 68 -6.73 15.82 4.84
C GLU A 68 -7.15 16.48 3.51
N LYS A 69 -7.19 15.71 2.42
CA LYS A 69 -7.37 16.23 1.05
C LYS A 69 -8.66 15.81 0.39
N CYS A 70 -9.09 14.56 0.58
CA CYS A 70 -10.20 13.97 -0.15
C CYS A 70 -11.57 14.33 0.44
N LYS A 71 -12.61 14.10 -0.34
CA LYS A 71 -14.00 14.17 0.11
C LYS A 71 -14.31 13.02 1.06
N ASN A 72 -14.09 11.78 0.63
CA ASN A 72 -14.24 10.58 1.43
C ASN A 72 -13.09 9.60 1.20
N LEU A 73 -12.68 8.91 2.26
CA LEU A 73 -11.68 7.84 2.22
C LEU A 73 -12.30 6.55 2.76
N ILE A 74 -12.26 5.50 1.95
CA ILE A 74 -12.42 4.13 2.44
C ILE A 74 -11.02 3.50 2.53
N ALA A 75 -10.56 3.26 3.76
CA ALA A 75 -9.26 2.65 4.03
C ALA A 75 -9.45 1.18 4.40
N THR A 76 -8.83 0.28 3.63
CA THR A 76 -9.00 -1.16 3.82
C THR A 76 -7.70 -1.87 4.15
N ASP A 77 -7.79 -2.91 4.98
CA ASP A 77 -6.70 -3.84 5.24
C ASP A 77 -7.29 -5.22 5.57
N PHE A 78 -6.53 -6.30 5.34
CA PHE A 78 -6.98 -7.64 5.70
C PHE A 78 -6.73 -7.97 7.18
N ALA A 79 -5.87 -7.21 7.87
CA ALA A 79 -5.49 -7.40 9.27
C ALA A 79 -6.23 -6.42 10.20
N GLU A 80 -7.10 -6.93 11.05
CA GLU A 80 -7.88 -6.11 12.00
C GLU A 80 -7.02 -5.29 12.96
N GLY A 81 -5.85 -5.83 13.36
CA GLY A 81 -4.88 -5.10 14.20
C GLY A 81 -4.34 -3.85 13.53
N MET A 82 -4.13 -3.90 12.20
CA MET A 82 -3.72 -2.75 11.40
C MET A 82 -4.85 -1.70 11.36
N LEU A 83 -6.06 -2.11 11.01
CA LEU A 83 -7.24 -1.22 10.98
C LEU A 83 -7.48 -0.54 12.33
N LYS A 84 -7.29 -1.25 13.45
CA LYS A 84 -7.40 -0.67 14.79
C LYS A 84 -6.39 0.44 15.04
N GLN A 85 -5.14 0.31 14.57
CA GLN A 85 -4.14 1.37 14.68
C GLN A 85 -4.44 2.54 13.73
N ALA A 86 -4.83 2.24 12.48
CA ALA A 86 -5.22 3.24 11.51
C ALA A 86 -6.40 4.09 12.01
N SER A 87 -7.44 3.45 12.53
CA SER A 87 -8.60 4.14 13.11
C SER A 87 -8.22 5.05 14.28
N LYS A 88 -7.31 4.61 15.17
CA LYS A 88 -6.81 5.47 16.25
C LYS A 88 -6.05 6.69 15.71
N LYS A 89 -5.21 6.50 14.68
CA LYS A 89 -4.40 7.54 14.06
C LYS A 89 -5.28 8.58 13.35
N CYS A 90 -6.31 8.12 12.66
CA CYS A 90 -7.23 8.97 11.89
C CYS A 90 -8.49 9.41 12.67
N ARG A 91 -8.56 9.20 14.01
CA ARG A 91 -9.76 9.41 14.83
C ARG A 91 -10.39 10.81 14.76
N HIS A 92 -9.64 11.80 14.36
CA HIS A 92 -10.09 13.20 14.24
C HIS A 92 -10.68 13.52 12.86
N PHE A 93 -10.53 12.65 11.86
CA PHE A 93 -11.16 12.79 10.55
C PHE A 93 -12.55 12.18 10.56
N LYS A 94 -13.54 12.90 10.01
CA LYS A 94 -14.93 12.44 9.91
C LYS A 94 -15.24 11.78 8.55
N ASN A 95 -14.36 11.96 7.59
CA ASN A 95 -14.47 11.50 6.21
C ASN A 95 -13.74 10.18 5.94
N VAL A 96 -13.35 9.43 6.99
CA VAL A 96 -12.64 8.17 6.85
C VAL A 96 -13.46 7.01 7.37
N THR A 97 -13.63 5.98 6.55
CA THR A 97 -14.22 4.69 6.92
C THR A 97 -13.17 3.59 6.84
N PHE A 98 -13.10 2.72 7.85
CA PHE A 98 -12.19 1.58 7.89
C PHE A 98 -12.96 0.28 7.68
N GLN A 99 -12.50 -0.54 6.73
CA GLN A 99 -13.15 -1.78 6.36
C GLN A 99 -12.13 -2.90 6.12
N LYS A 100 -12.43 -4.11 6.60
CA LYS A 100 -11.62 -5.29 6.29
C LYS A 100 -11.89 -5.71 4.86
N SER A 101 -10.82 -5.87 4.06
CA SER A 101 -10.93 -6.31 2.67
C SER A 101 -9.66 -7.00 2.19
N ASP A 102 -9.80 -7.89 1.21
CA ASP A 102 -8.71 -8.50 0.46
C ASP A 102 -8.52 -7.72 -0.85
N ILE A 103 -7.34 -7.15 -1.06
CA ILE A 103 -6.99 -6.39 -2.26
C ILE A 103 -7.12 -7.20 -3.56
N THR A 104 -7.07 -8.54 -3.48
CA THR A 104 -7.20 -9.44 -4.64
C THR A 104 -8.66 -9.77 -4.98
N LYS A 105 -9.60 -9.32 -4.14
CA LYS A 105 -11.04 -9.53 -4.30
C LYS A 105 -11.81 -8.42 -3.57
N LEU A 106 -11.87 -7.25 -4.19
CA LEU A 106 -12.53 -6.08 -3.61
C LEU A 106 -14.06 -6.17 -3.74
N GLU A 107 -14.77 -5.95 -2.64
CA GLU A 107 -16.25 -5.97 -2.59
C GLU A 107 -16.84 -4.58 -2.91
N PHE A 108 -16.29 -3.91 -3.92
CA PHE A 108 -16.78 -2.62 -4.43
C PHE A 108 -17.25 -2.79 -5.88
N ALA A 109 -18.19 -1.95 -6.29
CA ALA A 109 -18.63 -1.91 -7.69
C ALA A 109 -17.51 -1.40 -8.61
N ASP A 110 -17.63 -1.69 -9.90
CA ASP A 110 -16.73 -1.17 -10.91
C ASP A 110 -16.81 0.37 -10.96
N ALA A 111 -15.71 1.03 -11.28
CA ALA A 111 -15.65 2.47 -11.48
C ALA A 111 -16.28 3.29 -10.31
N SER A 112 -15.92 2.93 -9.05
CA SER A 112 -16.48 3.55 -7.84
C SER A 112 -15.62 4.66 -7.23
N PHE A 113 -14.34 4.75 -7.61
CA PHE A 113 -13.38 5.66 -6.98
C PHE A 113 -12.62 6.50 -8.00
N ASP A 114 -12.43 7.78 -7.68
CA ASP A 114 -11.59 8.69 -8.45
C ASP A 114 -10.11 8.35 -8.31
N LYS A 115 -9.71 7.98 -7.10
CA LYS A 115 -8.34 7.60 -6.76
C LYS A 115 -8.31 6.29 -5.99
N VAL A 116 -7.38 5.43 -6.36
CA VAL A 116 -7.13 4.17 -5.67
C VAL A 116 -5.65 4.09 -5.29
N VAL A 117 -5.38 3.89 -4.00
CA VAL A 117 -4.02 3.85 -3.46
C VAL A 117 -3.73 2.45 -2.91
N ALA A 118 -2.54 1.91 -3.20
CA ALA A 118 -2.10 0.61 -2.69
C ALA A 118 -0.63 0.67 -2.25
N GLY A 119 -0.41 1.15 -1.02
CA GLY A 119 0.93 1.42 -0.49
C GLY A 119 1.63 0.18 0.10
N ASN A 120 2.87 -0.07 -0.33
CA ASN A 120 3.78 -1.08 0.23
C ASN A 120 3.19 -2.50 0.32
N VAL A 121 2.34 -2.90 -0.62
CA VAL A 121 1.66 -4.19 -0.63
C VAL A 121 2.00 -5.07 -1.83
N ILE A 122 2.22 -4.48 -3.02
CA ILE A 122 2.35 -5.23 -4.28
C ILE A 122 3.50 -6.25 -4.26
N HIS A 123 4.59 -5.94 -3.56
CA HIS A 123 5.76 -6.81 -3.42
C HIS A 123 5.55 -7.97 -2.44
N LEU A 124 4.46 -7.96 -1.65
CA LEU A 124 4.09 -9.00 -0.70
C LEU A 124 3.12 -10.03 -1.29
N LEU A 125 2.47 -9.68 -2.41
CA LEU A 125 1.43 -10.52 -3.01
C LEU A 125 2.05 -11.65 -3.84
N PRO A 126 1.55 -12.89 -3.72
CA PRO A 126 1.96 -13.99 -4.59
C PRO A 126 1.47 -13.79 -6.04
N GLU A 127 0.27 -13.23 -6.21
CA GLU A 127 -0.44 -12.99 -7.48
C GLU A 127 -0.80 -11.50 -7.58
N PRO A 128 0.18 -10.60 -7.81
CA PRO A 128 -0.07 -9.15 -7.84
C PRO A 128 -0.95 -8.72 -9.03
N GLU A 129 -0.98 -9.49 -10.10
CA GLU A 129 -1.86 -9.28 -11.27
C GLU A 129 -3.34 -9.27 -10.88
N LYS A 130 -3.76 -10.10 -9.91
CA LYS A 130 -5.15 -10.09 -9.40
C LYS A 130 -5.47 -8.78 -8.69
N ALA A 131 -4.54 -8.30 -7.85
CA ALA A 131 -4.71 -7.03 -7.18
C ALA A 131 -4.74 -5.87 -8.18
N LEU A 132 -3.83 -5.84 -9.15
CA LEU A 132 -3.82 -4.80 -10.19
C LEU A 132 -5.12 -4.78 -11.00
N ALA A 133 -5.67 -5.95 -11.33
CA ALA A 133 -6.96 -6.05 -12.02
C ALA A 133 -8.11 -5.47 -11.18
N GLU A 134 -8.15 -5.76 -9.87
CA GLU A 134 -9.16 -5.22 -8.96
C GLU A 134 -9.01 -3.71 -8.75
N LEU A 135 -7.77 -3.21 -8.54
CA LEU A 135 -7.51 -1.78 -8.45
C LEU A 135 -7.99 -1.05 -9.71
N LYS A 136 -7.69 -1.62 -10.90
CA LYS A 136 -8.16 -1.07 -12.18
C LYS A 136 -9.68 -1.10 -12.29
N ARG A 137 -10.32 -2.20 -11.94
CA ARG A 137 -11.78 -2.38 -12.02
C ARG A 137 -12.55 -1.34 -11.19
N VAL A 138 -12.10 -1.11 -9.96
CA VAL A 138 -12.80 -0.18 -9.04
C VAL A 138 -12.48 1.29 -9.30
N THR A 139 -11.42 1.59 -10.06
CA THR A 139 -11.06 2.97 -10.44
C THR A 139 -11.94 3.44 -11.60
N MET A 140 -12.49 4.65 -11.50
CA MET A 140 -13.28 5.27 -12.58
C MET A 140 -12.45 5.46 -13.86
N PRO A 141 -13.06 5.44 -15.05
CA PRO A 141 -12.39 5.90 -16.27
C PRO A 141 -11.85 7.32 -16.09
N GLY A 142 -10.57 7.54 -16.41
CA GLY A 142 -9.87 8.79 -16.16
C GLY A 142 -9.40 9.00 -14.71
N GLY A 143 -9.73 8.08 -13.80
CA GLY A 143 -9.23 8.05 -12.44
C GLY A 143 -7.75 7.71 -12.36
N THR A 144 -7.22 7.62 -11.16
CA THR A 144 -5.76 7.41 -10.95
C THR A 144 -5.51 6.31 -9.92
N ILE A 145 -4.64 5.37 -10.25
CA ILE A 145 -4.11 4.35 -9.34
C ILE A 145 -2.71 4.78 -8.91
N ILE A 146 -2.43 4.77 -7.60
CA ILE A 146 -1.15 5.20 -7.03
C ILE A 146 -0.60 4.04 -6.19
N ILE A 147 0.58 3.54 -6.57
CA ILE A 147 1.19 2.37 -5.92
C ILE A 147 2.56 2.74 -5.36
N PRO A 148 2.66 3.25 -4.12
CA PRO A 148 3.95 3.41 -3.44
C PRO A 148 4.55 2.06 -3.08
N THR A 149 5.86 1.89 -3.28
CA THR A 149 6.56 0.65 -2.93
C THR A 149 7.99 0.95 -2.51
N TYR A 150 8.43 0.42 -1.38
CA TYR A 150 9.83 0.50 -0.98
C TYR A 150 10.73 -0.21 -1.98
N ILE A 151 11.83 0.45 -2.35
CA ILE A 151 12.82 -0.07 -3.30
C ILE A 151 14.21 -0.11 -2.67
N ASN A 152 15.08 -0.97 -3.20
CA ASN A 152 16.49 -1.03 -2.83
C ASN A 152 17.30 0.02 -3.62
N LYS A 153 18.28 0.67 -2.98
CA LYS A 153 19.20 1.61 -3.67
C LYS A 153 20.11 0.92 -4.70
N SER A 154 20.38 -0.37 -4.53
CA SER A 154 21.15 -1.18 -5.47
C SER A 154 20.85 -2.67 -5.27
N LYS A 155 21.10 -3.48 -6.30
CA LYS A 155 20.96 -4.95 -6.25
C LYS A 155 21.80 -5.63 -5.15
N ARG A 156 22.78 -4.92 -4.55
CA ARG A 156 23.70 -5.45 -3.53
C ARG A 156 23.29 -5.17 -2.08
N THR A 157 22.40 -4.24 -1.83
CA THR A 157 21.98 -3.87 -0.49
C THR A 157 20.64 -4.49 -0.13
N GLY A 158 20.65 -5.79 0.13
CA GLY A 158 19.63 -6.38 1.00
C GLY A 158 19.76 -5.69 2.36
N THR A 159 18.99 -4.64 2.60
CA THR A 159 19.13 -3.80 3.77
C THR A 159 18.84 -4.59 5.04
N PHE A 160 19.57 -4.30 6.10
CA PHE A 160 19.34 -4.82 7.46
C PHE A 160 17.86 -4.73 7.86
N ALA A 161 17.15 -3.69 7.40
CA ALA A 161 15.72 -3.50 7.59
C ALA A 161 14.87 -4.59 6.93
N VAL A 162 15.15 -4.96 5.68
CA VAL A 162 14.44 -6.05 4.98
C VAL A 162 14.66 -7.36 5.72
N LYS A 163 15.90 -7.66 6.11
CA LYS A 163 16.23 -8.85 6.91
C LYS A 163 15.56 -8.84 8.28
N PHE A 164 15.46 -7.68 8.93
CA PHE A 164 14.79 -7.54 10.21
C PHE A 164 13.27 -7.79 10.09
N ILE A 165 12.63 -7.24 9.06
CA ILE A 165 11.20 -7.45 8.80
C ILE A 165 10.94 -8.90 8.35
N GLU A 166 11.85 -9.50 7.58
CA GLU A 166 11.81 -10.94 7.25
C GLU A 166 11.99 -11.83 8.49
N LEU A 167 12.90 -11.46 9.37
CA LEU A 167 13.10 -12.16 10.66
C LEU A 167 11.86 -12.10 11.54
N LEU A 168 11.10 -11.01 11.47
CA LEU A 168 9.81 -10.86 12.13
C LEU A 168 8.69 -11.66 11.44
N GLY A 169 8.95 -12.32 10.29
CA GLY A 169 8.03 -13.22 9.60
C GLY A 169 7.34 -12.64 8.36
N ALA A 170 7.70 -11.43 7.91
CA ALA A 170 7.25 -10.94 6.60
C ALA A 170 7.93 -11.73 5.49
N ASN A 171 7.15 -12.27 4.57
CA ASN A 171 7.65 -13.04 3.43
C ASN A 171 7.56 -12.19 2.18
N PHE A 172 8.62 -11.44 1.89
CA PHE A 172 8.73 -10.67 0.65
C PHE A 172 8.77 -11.60 -0.55
N LYS A 173 7.79 -11.49 -1.43
CA LYS A 173 7.72 -12.28 -2.67
C LYS A 173 8.61 -11.69 -3.75
N ARG A 174 8.78 -10.36 -3.73
CA ARG A 174 9.60 -9.60 -4.67
C ARG A 174 10.37 -8.52 -3.91
N GLN A 175 11.56 -8.22 -4.39
CA GLN A 175 12.33 -7.07 -3.95
C GLN A 175 12.65 -6.25 -5.19
N PHE A 176 12.28 -5.00 -5.20
CA PHE A 176 12.49 -4.10 -6.33
C PHE A 176 13.68 -3.17 -6.09
N ASP A 177 14.44 -2.89 -7.14
CA ASP A 177 15.10 -1.63 -7.37
C ASP A 177 14.24 -0.77 -8.31
N PHE A 178 14.66 0.45 -8.61
CA PHE A 178 13.82 1.35 -9.41
C PHE A 178 13.56 0.83 -10.83
N GLU A 179 14.55 0.23 -11.48
CA GLU A 179 14.40 -0.29 -12.84
C GLU A 179 13.54 -1.55 -12.87
N SER A 180 13.73 -2.50 -11.95
CA SER A 180 12.89 -3.69 -11.85
C SER A 180 11.45 -3.36 -11.44
N TYR A 181 11.23 -2.26 -10.72
CA TYR A 181 9.90 -1.77 -10.40
C TYR A 181 9.17 -1.23 -11.63
N LYS A 182 9.86 -0.47 -12.49
CA LYS A 182 9.32 -0.02 -13.79
C LYS A 182 9.02 -1.20 -14.71
N GLN A 183 9.98 -2.13 -14.81
CA GLN A 183 9.84 -3.32 -15.65
C GLN A 183 8.64 -4.18 -15.21
N PHE A 184 8.39 -4.30 -13.91
CA PHE A 184 7.23 -5.02 -13.38
C PHE A 184 5.91 -4.49 -13.96
N PHE A 185 5.69 -3.18 -14.01
CA PHE A 185 4.47 -2.62 -14.60
C PHE A 185 4.43 -2.78 -16.13
N ALA A 186 5.56 -2.64 -16.79
CA ALA A 186 5.65 -2.89 -18.23
C ALA A 186 5.29 -4.35 -18.59
N ASP A 187 5.79 -5.32 -17.81
CA ASP A 187 5.46 -6.75 -17.99
C ASP A 187 3.97 -7.05 -17.71
N MET A 188 3.32 -6.24 -16.85
CA MET A 188 1.88 -6.31 -16.57
C MET A 188 1.02 -5.57 -17.61
N GLY A 189 1.64 -5.01 -18.67
CA GLY A 189 0.94 -4.33 -19.76
C GLY A 189 0.60 -2.86 -19.51
N TYR A 190 1.19 -2.24 -18.47
CA TYR A 190 1.03 -0.81 -18.19
C TYR A 190 2.13 -0.02 -18.90
N SER A 191 1.80 0.73 -19.96
CA SER A 191 2.74 1.51 -20.79
C SER A 191 2.82 2.98 -20.40
N ASP A 192 1.74 3.54 -19.84
CA ASP A 192 1.65 4.95 -19.46
C ASP A 192 1.66 5.06 -17.93
N VAL A 193 2.86 4.95 -17.35
CA VAL A 193 3.06 5.03 -15.90
C VAL A 193 4.05 6.14 -15.59
N THR A 194 3.63 7.10 -14.79
CA THR A 194 4.52 8.12 -14.22
C THR A 194 5.18 7.58 -12.96
N TYR A 195 6.47 7.82 -12.79
CA TYR A 195 7.21 7.36 -11.63
C TYR A 195 7.83 8.53 -10.87
N GLU A 196 7.67 8.51 -9.55
CA GLU A 196 8.33 9.42 -8.63
C GLU A 196 9.07 8.65 -7.54
N VAL A 197 10.06 9.28 -6.91
CA VAL A 197 10.85 8.65 -5.84
C VAL A 197 10.95 9.58 -4.64
N VAL A 198 10.58 9.06 -3.47
CA VAL A 198 10.88 9.69 -2.18
C VAL A 198 12.18 9.10 -1.66
N ASP A 199 13.27 9.88 -1.73
CA ASP A 199 14.60 9.41 -1.36
C ASP A 199 14.83 9.39 0.15
N GLY A 200 15.55 8.37 0.62
CA GLY A 200 15.92 8.19 2.02
C GLY A 200 16.75 6.92 2.24
N ARG A 201 16.76 6.41 3.48
CA ARG A 201 17.50 5.17 3.79
C ARG A 201 16.95 3.97 3.03
N MET A 202 15.65 3.86 2.99
CA MET A 202 14.88 2.88 2.21
C MET A 202 13.92 3.67 1.33
N PRO A 203 14.33 4.02 0.09
CA PRO A 203 13.52 4.87 -0.78
C PRO A 203 12.17 4.22 -1.11
N CYS A 204 11.18 5.07 -1.42
CA CYS A 204 9.88 4.62 -1.91
C CYS A 204 9.67 5.16 -3.33
N ALA A 205 9.46 4.26 -4.29
CA ALA A 205 9.02 4.62 -5.63
C ALA A 205 7.48 4.60 -5.69
N LEU A 206 6.90 5.59 -6.33
CA LEU A 206 5.48 5.66 -6.62
C LEU A 206 5.27 5.39 -8.11
N ALA A 207 4.44 4.42 -8.45
CA ALA A 207 3.88 4.27 -9.79
C ALA A 207 2.50 4.94 -9.81
N VAL A 208 2.30 5.88 -10.73
CA VAL A 208 1.05 6.61 -10.92
C VAL A 208 0.51 6.25 -12.30
N ILE A 209 -0.64 5.58 -12.32
CA ILE A 209 -1.27 4.99 -13.50
C ILE A 209 -2.61 5.69 -13.74
N LYS A 210 -2.84 6.16 -14.96
CA LYS A 210 -4.16 6.62 -15.42
C LYS A 210 -5.01 5.45 -15.88
N ASN A 211 -6.28 5.41 -15.46
CA ASN A 211 -7.21 4.33 -15.81
C ASN A 211 -8.05 4.71 -17.06
#